data_7714497a23f9227b510d0fc06b4dea91
#
_entry.id   7714497a23f9227b510d0fc06b4dea91
#
_cell.length_a   1.000
_cell.length_b   1.000
_cell.length_c   1.000
_cell.angle_alpha   90.00
_cell.angle_beta   90.00
_cell.angle_gamma   90.00
#
_symmetry.space_group_name_H-M   'P 1'
#
loop_
_entity.id
_entity.type
_entity.pdbx_description
1 polymer ?
#
loop_
_entity_poly.entity_id
_entity_poly.type
_entity_poly.pdbx_seq_one_letter_code
_entity_poly.pdbx_strand_id
1 'polypeptide(L)'
;MTTVVHGASQVVRVDADGLDVVEGGSVAIEDGTVAAVGPTDDVEQEYPVEGADTTVDAAGQTVLPGYVDPHTHAVFAGERVDEFAMKLRGRSYQDIQAEGGGILSTVRAVRESSCTELRDHLLAHLDVMLAYGTTTAEVKSGYGLSLDAERKLLEAVARANERHPIDLVPTFLGAHAVPADAEPDAYVDRVVDEQLPSIADADLAVFCDVFCDEGAFTHDQSRRILEAGIDHGLTPKIHAEEFDHRNGAKLAAELGAASADHLLQATPDDAAAMAEASVTPVLLPGTAFALDVPYADPTLFQDAGLSVALATDFNPNCYSQSMEFAMSLACNGMRMAPADALRGATQHAAEALALTDGTGTLQEGAPGDLVVADVPRFEYIPYNAGVRTTETVLKSGEVVHRD
;
A
#
# COMPACT_ATOMS: atom_id res chain seq x y z
N MET A 1 16.22 17.93 16.73
CA MET A 1 14.97 17.92 17.54
C MET A 1 14.83 16.51 18.14
N THR A 2 14.61 16.45 19.46
CA THR A 2 14.48 15.18 20.18
C THR A 2 13.02 14.96 20.58
N THR A 3 12.46 13.80 20.20
CA THR A 3 11.13 13.36 20.61
C THR A 3 11.25 12.07 21.42
N VAL A 4 10.55 12.00 22.56
CA VAL A 4 10.51 10.80 23.40
C VAL A 4 9.08 10.33 23.55
N VAL A 5 8.83 9.09 23.10
CA VAL A 5 7.57 8.37 23.36
C VAL A 5 7.85 7.41 24.51
N HIS A 6 7.17 7.60 25.64
CA HIS A 6 7.57 6.93 26.89
C HIS A 6 6.43 6.17 27.57
N GLY A 7 6.81 5.21 28.40
CA GLY A 7 5.88 4.49 29.27
C GLY A 7 4.93 3.54 28.57
N ALA A 8 5.21 3.14 27.32
CA ALA A 8 4.36 2.22 26.56
C ALA A 8 4.25 0.87 27.26
N SER A 9 3.06 0.24 27.21
CA SER A 9 2.88 -1.15 27.65
C SER A 9 3.74 -2.09 26.81
N GLN A 10 3.77 -1.86 25.49
CA GLN A 10 4.65 -2.54 24.55
C GLN A 10 5.24 -1.56 23.54
N VAL A 11 6.51 -1.74 23.22
CA VAL A 11 7.10 -1.21 21.98
C VAL A 11 7.42 -2.39 21.08
N VAL A 12 6.89 -2.40 19.88
CA VAL A 12 7.05 -3.49 18.92
C VAL A 12 8.02 -3.07 17.83
N ARG A 13 9.22 -3.64 17.84
CA ARG A 13 10.17 -3.52 16.74
C ARG A 13 9.95 -4.64 15.74
N VAL A 14 10.18 -4.34 14.49
CA VAL A 14 10.10 -5.33 13.41
C VAL A 14 11.49 -5.52 12.82
N ASP A 15 11.92 -6.76 12.67
CA ASP A 15 13.20 -7.10 12.06
C ASP A 15 13.09 -8.31 11.13
N ALA A 16 14.20 -8.69 10.51
CA ALA A 16 14.23 -9.81 9.56
C ALA A 16 13.83 -11.15 10.19
N ASP A 17 14.08 -11.32 11.49
CA ASP A 17 13.81 -12.57 12.22
C ASP A 17 12.40 -12.62 12.81
N GLY A 18 11.70 -11.46 12.90
CA GLY A 18 10.33 -11.42 13.43
C GLY A 18 9.96 -10.11 14.14
N LEU A 19 9.16 -10.24 15.20
CA LEU A 19 8.84 -9.14 16.09
C LEU A 19 9.70 -9.23 17.37
N ASP A 20 10.32 -8.12 17.72
CA ASP A 20 10.96 -7.93 19.02
C ASP A 20 10.07 -7.00 19.87
N VAL A 21 9.46 -7.56 20.92
CA VAL A 21 8.49 -6.85 21.75
C VAL A 21 9.15 -6.47 23.09
N VAL A 22 9.29 -5.16 23.31
CA VAL A 22 9.80 -4.59 24.57
C VAL A 22 8.61 -4.25 25.46
N GLU A 23 8.43 -5.01 26.54
CA GLU A 23 7.43 -4.72 27.56
C GLU A 23 7.87 -3.52 28.43
N GLY A 24 6.98 -2.55 28.65
CA GLY A 24 7.31 -1.36 29.43
C GLY A 24 8.40 -0.51 28.78
N GLY A 25 8.28 -0.28 27.47
CA GLY A 25 9.32 0.34 26.66
C GLY A 25 9.10 1.81 26.35
N SER A 26 10.15 2.42 25.79
CA SER A 26 10.17 3.78 25.27
C SER A 26 10.93 3.85 23.94
N VAL A 27 10.66 4.90 23.16
CA VAL A 27 11.34 5.19 21.90
C VAL A 27 11.86 6.64 21.95
N ALA A 28 13.13 6.84 21.65
CA ALA A 28 13.70 8.16 21.42
C ALA A 28 13.96 8.37 19.93
N ILE A 29 13.60 9.52 19.42
CA ILE A 29 13.81 9.94 18.03
C ILE A 29 14.65 11.22 18.06
N GLU A 30 15.73 11.25 17.30
CA GLU A 30 16.59 12.43 17.18
C GLU A 30 16.77 12.79 15.69
N ASP A 31 16.50 14.07 15.38
CA ASP A 31 16.59 14.61 14.02
C ASP A 31 15.84 13.77 12.96
N GLY A 32 14.67 13.27 13.35
CA GLY A 32 13.75 12.52 12.45
C GLY A 32 14.02 11.02 12.35
N THR A 33 15.05 10.50 13.03
CA THR A 33 15.40 9.07 13.02
C THR A 33 15.32 8.45 14.39
N VAL A 34 15.01 7.16 14.46
CA VAL A 34 15.00 6.39 15.71
C VAL A 34 16.42 6.33 16.27
N ALA A 35 16.61 6.92 17.46
CA ALA A 35 17.89 6.98 18.14
C ALA A 35 18.07 5.84 19.17
N ALA A 36 16.98 5.48 19.89
CA ALA A 36 16.98 4.37 20.84
C ALA A 36 15.59 3.77 20.99
N VAL A 37 15.54 2.45 21.19
CA VAL A 37 14.33 1.70 21.55
C VAL A 37 14.70 0.66 22.60
N GLY A 38 14.00 0.64 23.72
CA GLY A 38 14.30 -0.30 24.79
C GLY A 38 13.41 -0.13 26.01
N PRO A 39 13.75 -0.81 27.14
CA PRO A 39 13.09 -0.57 28.42
C PRO A 39 13.11 0.91 28.79
N THR A 40 12.01 1.40 29.35
CA THR A 40 11.83 2.83 29.66
C THR A 40 13.00 3.40 30.47
N ASP A 41 13.45 2.71 31.52
CA ASP A 41 14.55 3.18 32.38
C ASP A 41 15.87 3.38 31.59
N ASP A 42 16.15 2.50 30.62
CA ASP A 42 17.37 2.54 29.80
C ASP A 42 17.32 3.70 28.81
N VAL A 43 16.19 3.86 28.11
CA VAL A 43 16.00 4.95 27.13
C VAL A 43 15.99 6.32 27.82
N GLU A 44 15.27 6.47 28.94
CA GLU A 44 15.19 7.73 29.66
C GLU A 44 16.50 8.13 30.36
N GLN A 45 17.40 7.19 30.62
CA GLN A 45 18.74 7.51 31.11
C GLN A 45 19.56 8.28 30.08
N GLU A 46 19.43 7.98 28.80
CA GLU A 46 20.14 8.63 27.69
C GLU A 46 19.35 9.78 27.10
N TYR A 47 18.03 9.63 26.98
CA TYR A 47 17.09 10.62 26.45
C TYR A 47 16.04 11.00 27.50
N PRO A 48 16.36 11.84 28.49
CA PRO A 48 15.43 12.21 29.57
C PRO A 48 14.19 12.95 29.03
N VAL A 49 13.01 12.53 29.49
CA VAL A 49 11.71 13.13 29.11
C VAL A 49 11.70 14.64 29.35
N GLU A 50 12.25 15.13 30.47
CA GLU A 50 12.28 16.56 30.81
C GLU A 50 13.20 17.38 29.88
N GLY A 51 14.06 16.72 29.10
CA GLY A 51 15.00 17.38 28.19
C GLY A 51 14.57 17.34 26.71
N ALA A 52 13.52 16.59 26.39
CA ALA A 52 13.05 16.42 25.02
C ALA A 52 12.27 17.65 24.52
N ASP A 53 12.38 17.92 23.22
CA ASP A 53 11.60 18.98 22.56
C ASP A 53 10.11 18.62 22.48
N THR A 54 9.82 17.33 22.28
CA THR A 54 8.47 16.75 22.24
C THR A 54 8.41 15.49 23.08
N THR A 55 7.31 15.31 23.82
CA THR A 55 7.05 14.10 24.60
C THR A 55 5.67 13.54 24.32
N VAL A 56 5.56 12.22 24.22
CA VAL A 56 4.31 11.50 24.08
C VAL A 56 4.22 10.46 25.18
N ASP A 57 3.23 10.61 26.07
CA ASP A 57 2.93 9.60 27.10
C ASP A 57 2.10 8.48 26.46
N ALA A 58 2.65 7.28 26.39
CA ALA A 58 2.03 6.08 25.84
C ALA A 58 1.63 5.07 26.93
N ALA A 59 1.40 5.55 28.17
CA ALA A 59 1.05 4.66 29.29
C ALA A 59 -0.21 3.85 29.00
N GLY A 60 -0.09 2.51 29.07
CA GLY A 60 -1.18 1.59 28.78
C GLY A 60 -1.37 1.27 27.29
N GLN A 61 -0.60 1.89 26.41
CA GLN A 61 -0.71 1.82 24.96
C GLN A 61 0.44 1.01 24.34
N THR A 62 0.29 0.68 23.06
CA THR A 62 1.32 0.00 22.26
C THR A 62 1.92 0.97 21.26
N VAL A 63 3.25 1.00 21.17
CA VAL A 63 4.00 1.73 20.17
C VAL A 63 4.51 0.75 19.11
N LEU A 64 4.31 1.08 17.84
CA LEU A 64 4.69 0.24 16.70
C LEU A 64 5.12 1.12 15.50
N PRO A 65 5.80 0.53 14.48
CA PRO A 65 6.12 1.28 13.28
C PRO A 65 4.87 1.84 12.62
N GLY A 66 5.00 2.99 11.95
CA GLY A 66 3.97 3.50 11.05
C GLY A 66 3.62 2.46 9.99
N TYR A 67 2.33 2.35 9.66
CA TYR A 67 1.90 1.41 8.62
C TYR A 67 2.36 1.89 7.25
N VAL A 68 2.70 0.91 6.41
CA VAL A 68 3.01 1.10 4.99
C VAL A 68 1.91 0.43 4.17
N ASP A 69 1.33 1.16 3.23
CA ASP A 69 0.32 0.64 2.31
C ASP A 69 0.89 0.53 0.89
N PRO A 70 1.34 -0.67 0.45
CA PRO A 70 2.11 -0.84 -0.77
C PRO A 70 1.26 -0.97 -2.04
N HIS A 71 -0.08 -0.79 -1.94
CA HIS A 71 -0.96 -0.86 -3.08
C HIS A 71 -2.23 -0.05 -2.85
N THR A 72 -2.30 1.14 -3.44
CA THR A 72 -3.51 1.95 -3.47
C THR A 72 -3.73 2.60 -4.82
N HIS A 73 -5.00 2.87 -5.13
CA HIS A 73 -5.42 3.75 -6.21
C HIS A 73 -6.03 5.05 -5.65
N ALA A 74 -5.42 5.59 -4.61
CA ALA A 74 -5.99 6.69 -3.82
C ALA A 74 -6.24 7.98 -4.60
N VAL A 75 -5.62 8.18 -5.79
CA VAL A 75 -5.83 9.34 -6.66
C VAL A 75 -6.95 9.08 -7.67
N PHE A 76 -8.18 9.44 -7.32
CA PHE A 76 -9.33 9.32 -8.21
C PHE A 76 -10.35 10.45 -7.99
N ALA A 77 -11.36 10.50 -8.87
CA ALA A 77 -12.54 11.33 -8.74
C ALA A 77 -13.82 10.50 -8.98
N GLY A 78 -14.94 11.01 -8.50
CA GLY A 78 -16.22 10.31 -8.56
C GLY A 78 -16.38 9.28 -7.45
N GLU A 79 -17.54 8.61 -7.44
CA GLU A 79 -17.90 7.58 -6.47
C GLU A 79 -18.63 6.43 -7.15
N ARG A 80 -18.62 5.25 -6.54
CA ARG A 80 -19.29 4.05 -7.06
C ARG A 80 -20.27 3.45 -6.07
N VAL A 81 -20.79 4.26 -5.14
CA VAL A 81 -21.75 3.83 -4.10
C VAL A 81 -23.05 3.27 -4.69
N ASP A 82 -23.52 3.81 -5.82
CA ASP A 82 -24.70 3.28 -6.52
C ASP A 82 -24.44 1.89 -7.11
N GLU A 83 -23.23 1.64 -7.61
CA GLU A 83 -22.82 0.31 -8.12
C GLU A 83 -22.76 -0.72 -6.97
N PHE A 84 -22.28 -0.32 -5.80
CA PHE A 84 -22.36 -1.16 -4.61
C PHE A 84 -23.79 -1.58 -4.30
N ALA A 85 -24.74 -0.63 -4.33
CA ALA A 85 -26.15 -0.94 -4.14
C ALA A 85 -26.75 -1.84 -5.25
N MET A 86 -26.26 -1.71 -6.51
CA MET A 86 -26.67 -2.58 -7.63
C MET A 86 -26.17 -4.02 -7.42
N LYS A 87 -24.90 -4.20 -7.03
CA LYS A 87 -24.31 -5.52 -6.70
C LYS A 87 -25.13 -6.24 -5.62
N LEU A 88 -25.48 -5.57 -4.53
CA LEU A 88 -26.30 -6.14 -3.45
C LEU A 88 -27.71 -6.55 -3.90
N ARG A 89 -28.20 -6.00 -5.02
CA ARG A 89 -29.48 -6.41 -5.66
C ARG A 89 -29.28 -7.51 -6.71
N GLY A 90 -28.10 -8.11 -6.79
CA GLY A 90 -27.79 -9.22 -7.69
C GLY A 90 -27.42 -8.83 -9.12
N ARG A 91 -27.10 -7.56 -9.39
CA ARG A 91 -26.57 -7.15 -10.70
C ARG A 91 -25.14 -7.66 -10.85
N SER A 92 -24.85 -8.26 -11.98
CA SER A 92 -23.47 -8.66 -12.32
C SER A 92 -22.59 -7.44 -12.61
N TYR A 93 -21.27 -7.63 -12.48
CA TYR A 93 -20.31 -6.59 -12.87
C TYR A 93 -20.43 -6.22 -14.36
N GLN A 94 -20.67 -7.23 -15.21
CA GLN A 94 -20.86 -7.02 -16.66
C GLN A 94 -22.13 -6.19 -16.95
N ASP A 95 -23.25 -6.41 -16.22
CA ASP A 95 -24.45 -5.59 -16.38
C ASP A 95 -24.20 -4.13 -16.00
N ILE A 96 -23.48 -3.91 -14.88
CA ILE A 96 -23.12 -2.56 -14.41
C ILE A 96 -22.22 -1.88 -15.45
N GLN A 97 -21.23 -2.59 -15.98
CA GLN A 97 -20.31 -2.08 -16.98
C GLN A 97 -21.04 -1.75 -18.31
N ALA A 98 -21.99 -2.60 -18.75
CA ALA A 98 -22.80 -2.34 -19.96
C ALA A 98 -23.70 -1.09 -19.83
N GLU A 99 -24.06 -0.69 -18.62
CA GLU A 99 -24.80 0.54 -18.32
C GLU A 99 -23.88 1.76 -18.13
N GLY A 100 -22.57 1.60 -18.38
CA GLY A 100 -21.60 2.68 -18.32
C GLY A 100 -20.99 2.90 -16.93
N GLY A 101 -21.17 1.96 -16.00
CA GLY A 101 -20.48 1.88 -14.71
C GLY A 101 -19.10 1.25 -14.81
N GLY A 102 -18.61 0.74 -13.69
CA GLY A 102 -17.30 0.12 -13.59
C GLY A 102 -16.16 1.13 -13.64
N ILE A 103 -14.97 0.65 -13.97
CA ILE A 103 -13.75 1.47 -14.05
C ILE A 103 -13.92 2.69 -14.98
N LEU A 104 -14.70 2.56 -16.07
CA LEU A 104 -14.90 3.63 -17.04
C LEU A 104 -15.70 4.81 -16.48
N SER A 105 -16.50 4.62 -15.42
CA SER A 105 -17.16 5.73 -14.73
C SER A 105 -16.15 6.60 -13.98
N THR A 106 -15.20 5.97 -13.28
CA THR A 106 -14.09 6.66 -12.63
C THR A 106 -13.18 7.37 -13.64
N VAL A 107 -12.88 6.72 -14.77
CA VAL A 107 -12.08 7.32 -15.86
C VAL A 107 -12.72 8.61 -16.38
N ARG A 108 -14.03 8.63 -16.59
CA ARG A 108 -14.74 9.86 -17.01
C ARG A 108 -14.61 10.97 -15.97
N ALA A 109 -14.87 10.66 -14.70
CA ALA A 109 -14.76 11.62 -13.61
C ALA A 109 -13.34 12.20 -13.49
N VAL A 110 -12.31 11.35 -13.58
CA VAL A 110 -10.90 11.78 -13.56
C VAL A 110 -10.56 12.66 -14.75
N ARG A 111 -11.01 12.31 -15.96
CA ARG A 111 -10.75 13.12 -17.16
C ARG A 111 -11.39 14.50 -17.07
N GLU A 112 -12.58 14.62 -16.49
CA GLU A 112 -13.31 15.87 -16.28
C GLU A 112 -12.72 16.73 -15.15
N SER A 113 -12.05 16.14 -14.18
CA SER A 113 -11.45 16.83 -13.04
C SER A 113 -10.16 17.54 -13.40
N SER A 114 -9.91 18.69 -12.78
CA SER A 114 -8.62 19.37 -12.83
C SER A 114 -7.59 18.68 -11.94
N CYS A 115 -6.29 18.92 -12.19
CA CYS A 115 -5.21 18.44 -11.33
C CYS A 115 -5.36 18.93 -9.87
N THR A 116 -5.91 20.14 -9.67
CA THR A 116 -6.16 20.69 -8.32
C THR A 116 -7.25 19.92 -7.60
N GLU A 117 -8.36 19.59 -8.26
CA GLU A 117 -9.45 18.80 -7.68
C GLU A 117 -8.97 17.38 -7.34
N LEU A 118 -8.20 16.72 -8.24
CA LEU A 118 -7.62 15.40 -7.99
C LEU A 118 -6.67 15.41 -6.78
N ARG A 119 -5.80 16.44 -6.68
CA ARG A 119 -4.95 16.62 -5.51
C ARG A 119 -5.76 16.80 -4.22
N ASP A 120 -6.80 17.63 -4.24
CA ASP A 120 -7.59 17.93 -3.05
C ASP A 120 -8.40 16.70 -2.60
N HIS A 121 -8.90 15.88 -3.54
CA HIS A 121 -9.49 14.57 -3.21
C HIS A 121 -8.45 13.63 -2.60
N LEU A 122 -7.26 13.55 -3.20
CA LEU A 122 -6.18 12.71 -2.66
C LEU A 122 -5.81 13.15 -1.23
N LEU A 123 -5.63 14.46 -0.98
CA LEU A 123 -5.33 14.96 0.37
C LEU A 123 -6.40 14.53 1.39
N ALA A 124 -7.68 14.62 1.03
CA ALA A 124 -8.77 14.16 1.91
C ALA A 124 -8.72 12.64 2.17
N HIS A 125 -8.31 11.85 1.19
CA HIS A 125 -8.10 10.41 1.37
C HIS A 125 -6.90 10.13 2.29
N LEU A 126 -5.81 10.86 2.10
CA LEU A 126 -4.60 10.73 2.92
C LEU A 126 -4.83 11.14 4.38
N ASP A 127 -5.65 12.18 4.65
CA ASP A 127 -6.04 12.55 6.01
C ASP A 127 -6.68 11.37 6.76
N VAL A 128 -7.53 10.59 6.07
CA VAL A 128 -8.15 9.38 6.66
C VAL A 128 -7.12 8.27 6.85
N MET A 129 -6.27 8.00 5.84
CA MET A 129 -5.21 6.98 5.94
C MET A 129 -4.25 7.29 7.08
N LEU A 130 -3.85 8.56 7.24
CA LEU A 130 -3.00 9.03 8.35
C LEU A 130 -3.67 8.78 9.70
N ALA A 131 -4.94 9.12 9.84
CA ALA A 131 -5.71 8.87 11.07
C ALA A 131 -5.79 7.38 11.42
N TYR A 132 -5.65 6.47 10.44
CA TYR A 132 -5.52 5.02 10.64
C TYR A 132 -4.06 4.55 10.72
N GLY A 133 -3.09 5.46 10.86
CA GLY A 133 -1.69 5.13 11.15
C GLY A 133 -0.80 4.87 9.93
N THR A 134 -1.27 5.07 8.70
CA THR A 134 -0.45 4.96 7.50
C THR A 134 0.51 6.14 7.41
N THR A 135 1.82 5.87 7.32
CA THR A 135 2.88 6.88 7.21
C THR A 135 3.58 6.87 5.85
N THR A 136 3.42 5.80 5.08
CA THR A 136 3.94 5.64 3.72
C THR A 136 2.92 4.91 2.87
N ALA A 137 2.64 5.37 1.65
CA ALA A 137 1.67 4.75 0.76
C ALA A 137 2.09 4.80 -0.71
N GLU A 138 1.91 3.70 -1.43
CA GLU A 138 1.92 3.72 -2.89
C GLU A 138 0.64 4.35 -3.42
N VAL A 139 0.77 5.21 -4.42
CA VAL A 139 -0.38 5.79 -5.14
C VAL A 139 -0.23 5.54 -6.63
N LYS A 140 -1.06 4.65 -7.15
CA LYS A 140 -1.10 4.29 -8.57
C LYS A 140 -1.97 5.28 -9.34
N SER A 141 -1.53 5.66 -10.56
CA SER A 141 -2.41 6.26 -11.57
C SER A 141 -3.39 5.21 -12.13
N GLY A 142 -3.82 5.26 -13.39
CA GLY A 142 -4.57 4.16 -14.02
C GLY A 142 -6.06 4.44 -14.23
N TYR A 143 -6.54 5.59 -13.81
CA TYR A 143 -7.89 6.05 -14.14
C TYR A 143 -7.90 7.15 -15.22
N GLY A 144 -6.78 7.41 -15.86
CA GLY A 144 -6.68 8.36 -16.96
C GLY A 144 -6.89 7.71 -18.31
N LEU A 145 -6.21 6.60 -18.55
CA LEU A 145 -6.16 5.81 -19.78
C LEU A 145 -5.82 6.66 -21.03
N SER A 146 -5.04 7.71 -20.84
CA SER A 146 -4.46 8.55 -21.87
C SER A 146 -3.29 9.36 -21.30
N LEU A 147 -2.33 9.75 -22.14
CA LEU A 147 -1.13 10.48 -21.70
C LEU A 147 -1.47 11.68 -20.80
N ASP A 148 -2.33 12.59 -21.27
CA ASP A 148 -2.64 13.81 -20.54
C ASP A 148 -3.31 13.53 -19.18
N ALA A 149 -4.18 12.51 -19.13
CA ALA A 149 -4.91 12.19 -17.91
C ALA A 149 -4.06 11.39 -16.91
N GLU A 150 -3.23 10.44 -17.36
CA GLU A 150 -2.28 9.72 -16.48
C GLU A 150 -1.23 10.68 -15.90
N ARG A 151 -0.66 11.55 -16.74
CA ARG A 151 0.25 12.58 -16.29
C ARG A 151 -0.39 13.52 -15.26
N LYS A 152 -1.64 13.94 -15.49
CA LYS A 152 -2.40 14.79 -14.57
C LYS A 152 -2.60 14.11 -13.19
N LEU A 153 -2.85 12.79 -13.15
CA LEU A 153 -2.95 12.01 -11.92
C LEU A 153 -1.62 12.02 -11.15
N LEU A 154 -0.52 11.69 -11.82
CA LEU A 154 0.80 11.65 -11.21
C LEU A 154 1.28 13.05 -10.75
N GLU A 155 0.99 14.11 -11.52
CA GLU A 155 1.23 15.49 -11.08
C GLU A 155 0.40 15.85 -9.84
N ALA A 156 -0.82 15.32 -9.69
CA ALA A 156 -1.62 15.54 -8.50
C ALA A 156 -1.00 14.81 -7.29
N VAL A 157 -0.46 13.59 -7.49
CA VAL A 157 0.29 12.84 -6.46
C VAL A 157 1.52 13.64 -6.02
N ALA A 158 2.35 14.10 -6.95
CA ALA A 158 3.54 14.89 -6.62
C ALA A 158 3.20 16.14 -5.79
N ARG A 159 2.13 16.87 -6.18
CA ARG A 159 1.67 18.06 -5.44
C ARG A 159 1.05 17.73 -4.07
N ALA A 160 0.48 16.54 -3.89
CA ALA A 160 -0.01 16.09 -2.59
C ALA A 160 1.15 15.72 -1.68
N ASN A 161 2.16 15.03 -2.21
CA ASN A 161 3.36 14.65 -1.47
C ASN A 161 4.14 15.84 -0.88
N GLU A 162 4.12 17.00 -1.56
CA GLU A 162 4.72 18.25 -1.05
C GLU A 162 3.96 18.85 0.15
N ARG A 163 2.76 18.37 0.49
CA ARG A 163 1.81 19.01 1.42
C ARG A 163 1.33 18.12 2.54
N HIS A 164 1.42 16.83 2.37
CA HIS A 164 0.91 15.86 3.31
C HIS A 164 2.06 15.10 4.00
N PRO A 165 1.94 14.77 5.30
CA PRO A 165 3.01 14.08 6.02
C PRO A 165 3.23 12.62 5.60
N ILE A 166 2.25 11.94 4.97
CA ILE A 166 2.46 10.60 4.41
C ILE A 166 3.42 10.69 3.23
N ASP A 167 4.48 9.87 3.22
CA ASP A 167 5.34 9.72 2.04
C ASP A 167 4.61 8.96 0.94
N LEU A 168 4.52 9.56 -0.24
CA LEU A 168 3.84 8.95 -1.38
C LEU A 168 4.85 8.38 -2.38
N VAL A 169 4.65 7.10 -2.75
CA VAL A 169 5.42 6.42 -3.78
C VAL A 169 4.56 6.31 -5.04
N PRO A 170 4.84 7.12 -6.09
CA PRO A 170 4.00 7.17 -7.28
C PRO A 170 4.28 5.99 -8.21
N THR A 171 3.20 5.36 -8.72
CA THR A 171 3.25 4.27 -9.68
C THR A 171 2.47 4.64 -10.94
N PHE A 172 3.12 4.50 -12.11
CA PHE A 172 2.44 4.60 -13.38
C PHE A 172 1.70 3.31 -13.72
N LEU A 173 0.38 3.39 -13.87
CA LEU A 173 -0.51 2.29 -14.23
C LEU A 173 -1.36 2.63 -15.46
N GLY A 174 -0.76 3.18 -16.53
CA GLY A 174 -1.48 3.45 -17.78
C GLY A 174 -2.16 2.22 -18.39
N ALA A 175 -1.66 1.04 -18.04
CA ALA A 175 -2.20 -0.25 -18.45
C ALA A 175 -3.13 -0.88 -17.38
N HIS A 176 -4.07 -0.13 -16.84
CA HIS A 176 -5.09 -0.60 -15.90
C HIS A 176 -6.31 -1.18 -16.62
N ALA A 177 -6.70 -0.61 -17.73
CA ALA A 177 -7.77 -1.10 -18.60
C ALA A 177 -7.57 -0.61 -20.02
N VAL A 178 -8.21 -1.28 -20.98
CA VAL A 178 -8.26 -0.80 -22.37
C VAL A 178 -9.41 0.21 -22.50
N PRO A 179 -9.17 1.44 -23.03
CA PRO A 179 -10.23 2.38 -23.31
C PRO A 179 -11.28 1.79 -24.26
N ALA A 180 -12.56 2.11 -24.05
CA ALA A 180 -13.66 1.56 -24.84
C ALA A 180 -13.59 1.88 -26.35
N ASP A 181 -12.85 2.90 -26.73
CA ASP A 181 -12.65 3.38 -28.11
C ASP A 181 -11.33 2.95 -28.74
N ALA A 182 -10.60 2.01 -28.10
CA ALA A 182 -9.31 1.55 -28.57
C ALA A 182 -9.25 0.02 -28.74
N GLU A 183 -8.53 -0.42 -29.76
CA GLU A 183 -8.12 -1.81 -29.89
C GLU A 183 -6.96 -2.10 -28.93
N PRO A 184 -6.93 -3.27 -28.24
CA PRO A 184 -5.95 -3.54 -27.19
C PRO A 184 -4.49 -3.33 -27.61
N ASP A 185 -4.05 -3.91 -28.74
CA ASP A 185 -2.66 -3.80 -29.20
C ASP A 185 -2.29 -2.36 -29.57
N ALA A 186 -3.21 -1.61 -30.18
CA ALA A 186 -3.00 -0.20 -30.49
C ALA A 186 -2.93 0.67 -29.22
N TYR A 187 -3.60 0.24 -28.15
CA TYR A 187 -3.48 0.91 -26.85
C TYR A 187 -2.14 0.60 -26.17
N VAL A 188 -1.69 -0.65 -26.24
CA VAL A 188 -0.35 -1.05 -25.77
C VAL A 188 0.74 -0.22 -26.50
N ASP A 189 0.63 -0.05 -27.84
CA ASP A 189 1.55 0.82 -28.58
C ASP A 189 1.58 2.25 -28.02
N ARG A 190 0.42 2.84 -27.71
CA ARG A 190 0.35 4.18 -27.09
C ARG A 190 0.97 4.22 -25.68
N VAL A 191 0.76 3.17 -24.87
CA VAL A 191 1.39 3.11 -23.53
C VAL A 191 2.89 3.06 -23.66
N VAL A 192 3.42 2.21 -24.53
CA VAL A 192 4.86 1.97 -24.71
C VAL A 192 5.54 3.15 -25.40
N ASP A 193 4.96 3.65 -26.52
CA ASP A 193 5.65 4.62 -27.38
C ASP A 193 5.41 6.07 -26.98
N GLU A 194 4.33 6.36 -26.22
CA GLU A 194 3.94 7.75 -25.90
C GLU A 194 3.89 8.01 -24.39
N GLN A 195 3.16 7.14 -23.61
CA GLN A 195 2.92 7.43 -22.19
C GLN A 195 4.16 7.19 -21.35
N LEU A 196 4.75 6.00 -21.40
CA LEU A 196 5.94 5.63 -20.61
C LEU A 196 7.10 6.61 -20.81
N PRO A 197 7.54 6.93 -22.05
CA PRO A 197 8.62 7.91 -22.23
C PRO A 197 8.32 9.26 -21.59
N SER A 198 7.09 9.76 -21.77
CA SER A 198 6.68 11.08 -21.23
C SER A 198 6.64 11.11 -19.71
N ILE A 199 6.22 10.02 -19.05
CA ILE A 199 6.15 9.92 -17.58
C ILE A 199 7.56 9.78 -17.00
N ALA A 200 8.41 8.93 -17.59
CA ALA A 200 9.78 8.72 -17.16
C ALA A 200 10.63 9.99 -17.35
N ASP A 201 10.55 10.65 -18.50
CA ASP A 201 11.28 11.90 -18.77
C ASP A 201 10.89 13.03 -17.79
N ALA A 202 9.69 12.97 -17.21
CA ALA A 202 9.20 13.96 -16.26
C ALA A 202 9.46 13.55 -14.79
N ASP A 203 10.07 12.38 -14.52
CA ASP A 203 10.36 11.84 -13.18
C ASP A 203 9.10 11.79 -12.29
N LEU A 204 7.97 11.34 -12.87
CA LEU A 204 6.66 11.36 -12.21
C LEU A 204 6.29 10.03 -11.53
N ALA A 205 7.04 8.96 -11.77
CA ALA A 205 6.78 7.64 -11.19
C ALA A 205 8.07 6.89 -10.88
N VAL A 206 8.02 6.06 -9.84
CA VAL A 206 9.09 5.12 -9.46
C VAL A 206 8.84 3.76 -10.08
N PHE A 207 7.58 3.36 -10.15
CA PHE A 207 7.16 2.06 -10.64
C PHE A 207 6.35 2.15 -11.94
N CYS A 208 6.43 1.08 -12.74
CA CYS A 208 5.52 0.78 -13.84
C CYS A 208 4.74 -0.48 -13.49
N ASP A 209 3.41 -0.40 -13.55
CA ASP A 209 2.49 -1.49 -13.22
C ASP A 209 1.56 -1.81 -14.39
N VAL A 210 1.06 -3.03 -14.46
CA VAL A 210 0.12 -3.51 -15.48
C VAL A 210 -0.90 -4.46 -14.86
N PHE A 211 -2.13 -4.41 -15.32
CA PHE A 211 -3.17 -5.37 -14.94
C PHE A 211 -3.17 -6.57 -15.90
N CYS A 212 -2.47 -7.65 -15.50
CA CYS A 212 -2.33 -8.90 -16.25
C CYS A 212 -3.41 -9.88 -15.83
N ASP A 213 -4.64 -9.72 -16.34
CA ASP A 213 -5.76 -10.58 -15.99
C ASP A 213 -6.81 -10.68 -17.09
N GLU A 214 -7.85 -11.50 -16.86
CA GLU A 214 -8.96 -11.65 -17.81
C GLU A 214 -9.70 -10.32 -18.02
N GLY A 215 -9.88 -9.94 -19.27
CA GLY A 215 -10.57 -8.70 -19.63
C GLY A 215 -9.71 -7.44 -19.56
N ALA A 216 -8.43 -7.55 -19.16
CA ALA A 216 -7.46 -6.46 -19.16
C ALA A 216 -6.32 -6.75 -20.17
N PHE A 217 -5.09 -6.99 -19.71
CA PHE A 217 -3.96 -7.23 -20.62
C PHE A 217 -3.51 -8.70 -20.59
N THR A 218 -3.16 -9.21 -21.75
CA THR A 218 -2.58 -10.56 -21.88
C THR A 218 -1.15 -10.58 -21.33
N HIS A 219 -0.64 -11.77 -21.03
CA HIS A 219 0.73 -11.99 -20.60
C HIS A 219 1.76 -11.30 -21.53
N ASP A 220 1.61 -11.47 -22.87
CA ASP A 220 2.55 -10.88 -23.83
C ASP A 220 2.46 -9.36 -23.91
N GLN A 221 1.25 -8.79 -23.79
CA GLN A 221 1.04 -7.34 -23.71
C GLN A 221 1.63 -6.78 -22.43
N SER A 222 1.42 -7.46 -21.29
CA SER A 222 1.97 -7.08 -19.98
C SER A 222 3.50 -7.11 -19.99
N ARG A 223 4.11 -8.16 -20.55
CA ARG A 223 5.56 -8.24 -20.74
C ARG A 223 6.09 -7.05 -21.51
N ARG A 224 5.49 -6.74 -22.64
CA ARG A 224 5.92 -5.64 -23.51
C ARG A 224 5.87 -4.28 -22.79
N ILE A 225 4.82 -4.05 -22.00
CA ILE A 225 4.66 -2.81 -21.22
C ILE A 225 5.72 -2.71 -20.12
N LEU A 226 5.90 -3.79 -19.33
CA LEU A 226 6.85 -3.79 -18.23
C LEU A 226 8.30 -3.71 -18.70
N GLU A 227 8.67 -4.40 -19.80
CA GLU A 227 9.99 -4.30 -20.42
C GLU A 227 10.26 -2.86 -20.88
N ALA A 228 9.29 -2.19 -21.49
CA ALA A 228 9.40 -0.78 -21.84
C ALA A 228 9.55 0.12 -20.59
N GLY A 229 8.82 -0.16 -19.51
CA GLY A 229 8.99 0.54 -18.24
C GLY A 229 10.42 0.41 -17.69
N ILE A 230 10.97 -0.81 -17.71
CA ILE A 230 12.38 -1.08 -17.31
C ILE A 230 13.36 -0.32 -18.19
N ASP A 231 13.17 -0.31 -19.51
CA ASP A 231 14.04 0.42 -20.46
C ASP A 231 14.05 1.93 -20.18
N HIS A 232 12.97 2.46 -19.58
CA HIS A 232 12.86 3.87 -19.14
C HIS A 232 13.24 4.08 -17.67
N GLY A 233 13.78 3.08 -16.97
CA GLY A 233 14.27 3.18 -15.59
C GLY A 233 13.22 3.04 -14.50
N LEU A 234 11.99 2.63 -14.83
CA LEU A 234 10.95 2.35 -13.85
C LEU A 234 11.06 0.90 -13.34
N THR A 235 10.85 0.69 -12.05
CA THR A 235 10.82 -0.65 -11.47
C THR A 235 9.45 -1.31 -11.77
N PRO A 236 9.42 -2.57 -12.27
CA PRO A 236 8.16 -3.23 -12.56
C PRO A 236 7.40 -3.66 -11.30
N LYS A 237 6.08 -3.56 -11.34
CA LYS A 237 5.10 -4.19 -10.46
C LYS A 237 4.01 -4.82 -11.33
N ILE A 238 3.15 -5.68 -10.79
CA ILE A 238 2.09 -6.30 -11.57
C ILE A 238 0.88 -6.67 -10.72
N HIS A 239 -0.33 -6.31 -11.16
CA HIS A 239 -1.57 -6.95 -10.71
C HIS A 239 -1.66 -8.30 -11.42
N ALA A 240 -1.68 -9.38 -10.66
CA ALA A 240 -1.58 -10.74 -11.20
C ALA A 240 -2.51 -11.70 -10.48
N GLU A 241 -3.07 -12.65 -11.23
CA GLU A 241 -3.80 -13.79 -10.68
C GLU A 241 -4.99 -13.37 -9.78
N GLU A 242 -5.65 -12.26 -10.09
CA GLU A 242 -6.80 -11.77 -9.32
C GLU A 242 -8.06 -12.58 -9.68
N PHE A 243 -8.45 -12.61 -10.96
CA PHE A 243 -9.65 -13.30 -11.42
C PHE A 243 -9.34 -14.62 -12.12
N ASP A 244 -8.24 -14.70 -12.87
CA ASP A 244 -7.82 -15.90 -13.62
C ASP A 244 -6.30 -16.08 -13.56
N HIS A 245 -5.84 -17.31 -13.71
CA HIS A 245 -4.41 -17.63 -13.73
C HIS A 245 -3.81 -17.34 -15.12
N ARG A 246 -2.99 -16.30 -15.22
CA ARG A 246 -2.37 -15.79 -16.47
C ARG A 246 -0.85 -15.88 -16.50
N ASN A 247 -0.22 -16.49 -15.50
CA ASN A 247 1.22 -16.51 -15.28
C ASN A 247 1.83 -15.09 -15.08
N GLY A 248 1.05 -14.14 -14.57
CA GLY A 248 1.51 -12.80 -14.22
C GLY A 248 2.55 -12.81 -13.11
N ALA A 249 2.36 -13.67 -12.10
CA ALA A 249 3.32 -13.87 -11.02
C ALA A 249 4.67 -14.42 -11.53
N LYS A 250 4.67 -15.33 -12.51
CA LYS A 250 5.90 -15.79 -13.16
C LYS A 250 6.54 -14.69 -14.01
N LEU A 251 5.72 -13.88 -14.68
CA LEU A 251 6.22 -12.72 -15.42
C LEU A 251 6.90 -11.72 -14.48
N ALA A 252 6.32 -11.48 -13.29
CA ALA A 252 6.96 -10.67 -12.25
C ALA A 252 8.35 -11.22 -11.89
N ALA A 253 8.45 -12.54 -11.67
CA ALA A 253 9.72 -13.19 -11.37
C ALA A 253 10.74 -13.07 -12.52
N GLU A 254 10.31 -13.28 -13.76
CA GLU A 254 11.18 -13.18 -14.94
C GLU A 254 11.74 -11.76 -15.16
N LEU A 255 10.96 -10.74 -14.82
CA LEU A 255 11.33 -9.33 -14.98
C LEU A 255 11.96 -8.70 -13.74
N GLY A 256 12.07 -9.43 -12.63
CA GLY A 256 12.58 -8.91 -11.35
C GLY A 256 11.71 -7.78 -10.79
N ALA A 257 10.39 -7.96 -10.81
CA ALA A 257 9.46 -7.00 -10.27
C ALA A 257 9.64 -6.82 -8.75
N ALA A 258 9.35 -5.64 -8.23
CA ALA A 258 9.36 -5.38 -6.79
C ALA A 258 8.27 -6.20 -6.08
N SER A 259 7.10 -6.28 -6.67
CA SER A 259 5.98 -7.08 -6.15
C SER A 259 5.10 -7.67 -7.27
N ALA A 260 4.35 -8.71 -6.89
CA ALA A 260 3.17 -9.16 -7.61
C ALA A 260 1.99 -9.11 -6.63
N ASP A 261 0.90 -8.48 -7.06
CA ASP A 261 -0.17 -8.04 -6.22
C ASP A 261 -1.47 -8.81 -6.54
N HIS A 262 -2.37 -9.02 -5.55
CA HIS A 262 -3.61 -9.82 -5.51
C HIS A 262 -3.39 -11.32 -5.30
N LEU A 263 -2.95 -12.07 -6.28
CA LEU A 263 -2.51 -13.46 -6.19
C LEU A 263 -3.57 -14.48 -5.70
N LEU A 264 -4.88 -14.20 -5.91
CA LEU A 264 -5.97 -15.06 -5.47
C LEU A 264 -5.96 -16.43 -6.15
N GLN A 265 -5.49 -16.48 -7.41
CA GLN A 265 -5.42 -17.69 -8.24
C GLN A 265 -3.99 -18.23 -8.37
N ALA A 266 -3.03 -17.73 -7.57
CA ALA A 266 -1.64 -18.16 -7.64
C ALA A 266 -1.46 -19.64 -7.26
N THR A 267 -0.46 -20.28 -7.84
CA THR A 267 -0.13 -21.70 -7.67
C THR A 267 1.20 -21.87 -6.92
N PRO A 268 1.53 -23.09 -6.42
CA PRO A 268 2.84 -23.36 -5.85
C PRO A 268 4.02 -23.08 -6.79
N ASP A 269 3.82 -23.25 -8.10
CA ASP A 269 4.84 -22.94 -9.10
C ASP A 269 5.09 -21.44 -9.24
N ASP A 270 4.05 -20.61 -9.04
CA ASP A 270 4.17 -19.14 -9.02
C ASP A 270 4.93 -18.67 -7.78
N ALA A 271 4.56 -19.19 -6.60
CA ALA A 271 5.26 -18.87 -5.36
C ALA A 271 6.75 -19.29 -5.43
N ALA A 272 7.07 -20.46 -6.00
CA ALA A 272 8.45 -20.89 -6.17
C ALA A 272 9.23 -19.96 -7.12
N ALA A 273 8.64 -19.53 -8.24
CA ALA A 273 9.27 -18.60 -9.16
C ALA A 273 9.50 -17.23 -8.51
N MET A 274 8.53 -16.71 -7.77
CA MET A 274 8.66 -15.45 -7.02
C MET A 274 9.77 -15.55 -5.96
N ALA A 275 9.88 -16.68 -5.26
CA ALA A 275 10.93 -16.90 -4.25
C ALA A 275 12.33 -16.91 -4.86
N GLU A 276 12.52 -17.58 -6.01
CA GLU A 276 13.81 -17.58 -6.73
C GLU A 276 14.24 -16.17 -7.18
N ALA A 277 13.28 -15.31 -7.52
CA ALA A 277 13.51 -13.95 -7.98
C ALA A 277 13.43 -12.89 -6.85
N SER A 278 13.08 -13.26 -5.62
CA SER A 278 12.86 -12.35 -4.49
C SER A 278 11.76 -11.30 -4.76
N VAL A 279 10.69 -11.69 -5.46
CA VAL A 279 9.52 -10.82 -5.70
C VAL A 279 8.58 -10.89 -4.49
N THR A 280 8.20 -9.75 -3.94
CA THR A 280 7.32 -9.69 -2.76
C THR A 280 5.86 -9.95 -3.15
N PRO A 281 5.18 -10.97 -2.58
CA PRO A 281 3.73 -11.13 -2.73
C PRO A 281 2.99 -10.07 -1.90
N VAL A 282 2.12 -9.29 -2.51
CA VAL A 282 1.23 -8.35 -1.87
C VAL A 282 -0.19 -8.89 -1.90
N LEU A 283 -0.77 -9.19 -0.74
CA LEU A 283 -2.12 -9.70 -0.62
C LEU A 283 -3.09 -8.59 -0.21
N LEU A 284 -4.26 -8.56 -0.85
CA LEU A 284 -5.24 -7.49 -0.74
C LEU A 284 -6.58 -8.04 -0.19
N PRO A 285 -6.65 -8.34 1.13
CA PRO A 285 -7.83 -8.99 1.71
C PRO A 285 -9.09 -8.14 1.61
N GLY A 286 -8.96 -6.80 1.52
CA GLY A 286 -10.08 -5.88 1.32
C GLY A 286 -10.79 -6.11 -0.01
N THR A 287 -10.06 -6.40 -1.07
CA THR A 287 -10.60 -6.69 -2.41
C THR A 287 -11.40 -7.99 -2.41
N ALA A 288 -10.84 -9.08 -1.88
CA ALA A 288 -11.55 -10.34 -1.76
C ALA A 288 -12.85 -10.20 -0.95
N PHE A 289 -12.80 -9.44 0.16
CA PHE A 289 -13.99 -9.11 0.97
C PHE A 289 -15.03 -8.31 0.18
N ALA A 290 -14.62 -7.26 -0.55
CA ALA A 290 -15.53 -6.39 -1.31
C ALA A 290 -16.17 -7.09 -2.53
N LEU A 291 -15.47 -8.08 -3.09
CA LEU A 291 -15.92 -8.89 -4.23
C LEU A 291 -16.71 -10.13 -3.81
N ASP A 292 -16.70 -10.50 -2.52
CA ASP A 292 -17.30 -11.76 -2.00
C ASP A 292 -16.69 -13.01 -2.68
N VAL A 293 -15.35 -13.04 -2.78
CA VAL A 293 -14.57 -14.15 -3.36
C VAL A 293 -13.65 -14.78 -2.31
N PRO A 294 -13.14 -16.00 -2.54
CA PRO A 294 -12.15 -16.61 -1.65
C PRO A 294 -10.90 -15.75 -1.51
N TYR A 295 -10.35 -15.70 -0.29
CA TYR A 295 -9.09 -15.02 -0.03
C TYR A 295 -7.90 -15.77 -0.65
N ALA A 296 -6.83 -15.05 -0.99
CA ALA A 296 -5.55 -15.65 -1.31
C ALA A 296 -5.00 -16.44 -0.11
N ASP A 297 -4.25 -17.50 -0.38
CA ASP A 297 -3.64 -18.33 0.67
C ASP A 297 -2.22 -17.84 1.01
N PRO A 298 -1.99 -17.16 2.15
CA PRO A 298 -0.68 -16.66 2.52
C PRO A 298 0.33 -17.78 2.77
N THR A 299 -0.13 -19.00 3.15
CA THR A 299 0.78 -20.11 3.44
C THR A 299 1.51 -20.59 2.19
N LEU A 300 0.91 -20.42 1.02
CA LEU A 300 1.53 -20.70 -0.27
C LEU A 300 2.88 -19.97 -0.43
N PHE A 301 2.94 -18.72 -0.03
CA PHE A 301 4.14 -17.87 -0.15
C PHE A 301 5.06 -18.04 1.04
N GLN A 302 4.51 -18.16 2.26
CA GLN A 302 5.28 -18.41 3.49
C GLN A 302 6.04 -19.73 3.43
N ASP A 303 5.42 -20.81 2.91
CA ASP A 303 6.06 -22.12 2.71
C ASP A 303 7.19 -22.07 1.65
N ALA A 304 7.10 -21.14 0.70
CA ALA A 304 8.17 -20.85 -0.26
C ALA A 304 9.28 -19.94 0.31
N GLY A 305 9.15 -19.46 1.57
CA GLY A 305 10.11 -18.60 2.23
C GLY A 305 10.00 -17.12 1.91
N LEU A 306 8.86 -16.69 1.38
CA LEU A 306 8.59 -15.29 1.03
C LEU A 306 7.97 -14.51 2.19
N SER A 307 8.37 -13.25 2.30
CA SER A 307 7.72 -12.23 3.13
C SER A 307 6.41 -11.81 2.48
N VAL A 308 5.27 -12.00 3.16
CA VAL A 308 3.94 -11.61 2.63
C VAL A 308 3.62 -10.20 3.09
N ALA A 309 3.42 -9.28 2.14
CA ALA A 309 2.92 -7.94 2.40
C ALA A 309 1.39 -7.89 2.35
N LEU A 310 0.80 -6.94 3.07
CA LEU A 310 -0.63 -6.62 3.04
C LEU A 310 -0.84 -5.21 2.50
N ALA A 311 -1.94 -5.00 1.79
CA ALA A 311 -2.35 -3.70 1.29
C ALA A 311 -3.86 -3.51 1.41
N THR A 312 -4.30 -2.25 1.31
CA THR A 312 -5.73 -1.92 1.35
C THR A 312 -6.44 -2.11 0.03
N ASP A 313 -5.74 -1.94 -1.09
CA ASP A 313 -6.33 -1.73 -2.42
C ASP A 313 -7.37 -0.61 -2.40
N PHE A 314 -7.09 0.46 -1.67
CA PHE A 314 -8.03 1.57 -1.59
C PHE A 314 -8.35 2.16 -2.96
N ASN A 315 -9.58 1.97 -3.40
CA ASN A 315 -10.08 2.43 -4.69
C ASN A 315 -11.61 2.62 -4.63
N PRO A 316 -12.27 3.20 -5.66
CA PRO A 316 -13.72 3.41 -5.62
C PRO A 316 -14.59 2.16 -5.47
N ASN A 317 -14.06 0.96 -5.74
CA ASN A 317 -14.77 -0.32 -5.60
C ASN A 317 -14.46 -1.04 -4.28
N CYS A 318 -13.24 -0.87 -3.75
CA CYS A 318 -12.77 -1.34 -2.45
C CYS A 318 -12.46 -0.12 -1.58
N TYR A 319 -13.49 0.49 -0.99
CA TYR A 319 -13.37 1.76 -0.27
C TYR A 319 -12.94 1.53 1.17
N SER A 320 -11.71 1.07 1.37
CA SER A 320 -11.10 0.85 2.69
C SER A 320 -9.73 1.51 2.75
N GLN A 321 -9.52 2.39 3.74
CA GLN A 321 -8.31 3.20 3.93
C GLN A 321 -7.53 2.78 5.18
N SER A 322 -7.82 1.58 5.73
CA SER A 322 -7.32 1.14 7.03
C SER A 322 -6.46 -0.11 6.92
N MET A 323 -5.17 0.02 7.18
CA MET A 323 -4.26 -1.13 7.34
C MET A 323 -4.66 -1.99 8.56
N GLU A 324 -5.23 -1.41 9.62
CA GLU A 324 -5.79 -2.18 10.75
C GLU A 324 -6.93 -3.10 10.31
N PHE A 325 -7.78 -2.63 9.38
CA PHE A 325 -8.84 -3.47 8.83
C PHE A 325 -8.28 -4.54 7.88
N ALA A 326 -7.28 -4.21 7.06
CA ALA A 326 -6.59 -5.20 6.22
C ALA A 326 -5.96 -6.32 7.09
N MET A 327 -5.28 -5.97 8.19
CA MET A 327 -4.76 -6.94 9.17
C MET A 327 -5.88 -7.78 9.81
N SER A 328 -7.02 -7.16 10.15
CA SER A 328 -8.17 -7.88 10.69
C SER A 328 -8.72 -8.92 9.71
N LEU A 329 -8.83 -8.57 8.43
CA LEU A 329 -9.25 -9.50 7.37
C LEU A 329 -8.21 -10.59 7.12
N ALA A 330 -6.91 -10.25 7.13
CA ALA A 330 -5.83 -11.23 7.00
C ALA A 330 -5.86 -12.26 8.14
N CYS A 331 -6.05 -11.84 9.39
CA CYS A 331 -6.15 -12.75 10.52
C CYS A 331 -7.41 -13.61 10.47
N ASN A 332 -8.59 -13.02 10.23
CA ASN A 332 -9.87 -13.73 10.30
C ASN A 332 -10.18 -14.51 9.01
N GLY A 333 -9.89 -13.95 7.85
CA GLY A 333 -10.19 -14.53 6.53
C GLY A 333 -9.09 -15.43 6.00
N MET A 334 -7.83 -14.99 6.09
CA MET A 334 -6.67 -15.68 5.53
C MET A 334 -5.91 -16.53 6.58
N ARG A 335 -6.29 -16.47 7.86
CA ARG A 335 -5.66 -17.22 8.96
C ARG A 335 -4.21 -16.83 9.25
N MET A 336 -3.78 -15.64 8.88
CA MET A 336 -2.46 -15.14 9.25
C MET A 336 -2.35 -14.94 10.76
N ALA A 337 -1.18 -15.24 11.32
CA ALA A 337 -0.91 -14.88 12.71
C ALA A 337 -0.85 -13.34 12.87
N PRO A 338 -1.27 -12.76 14.02
CA PRO A 338 -1.20 -11.31 14.24
C PRO A 338 0.19 -10.71 14.01
N ALA A 339 1.24 -11.43 14.37
CA ALA A 339 2.62 -11.01 14.12
C ALA A 339 2.95 -10.91 12.63
N ASP A 340 2.54 -11.90 11.83
CA ASP A 340 2.76 -11.89 10.38
C ASP A 340 1.92 -10.81 9.70
N ALA A 341 0.69 -10.58 10.17
CA ALA A 341 -0.16 -9.51 9.66
C ALA A 341 0.43 -8.11 9.95
N LEU A 342 1.01 -7.90 11.14
CA LEU A 342 1.69 -6.66 11.49
C LEU A 342 2.94 -6.45 10.62
N ARG A 343 3.78 -7.49 10.45
CA ARG A 343 4.94 -7.41 9.54
C ARG A 343 4.50 -7.13 8.10
N GLY A 344 3.41 -7.76 7.67
CA GLY A 344 2.80 -7.54 6.35
C GLY A 344 2.32 -6.10 6.12
N ALA A 345 1.90 -5.40 7.18
CA ALA A 345 1.43 -4.02 7.14
C ALA A 345 2.54 -2.99 7.42
N THR A 346 3.79 -3.43 7.60
CA THR A 346 4.93 -2.58 7.98
C THR A 346 6.17 -2.93 7.14
N GLN A 347 7.10 -3.73 7.65
CA GLN A 347 8.37 -4.08 7.00
C GLN A 347 8.17 -4.72 5.62
N HIS A 348 7.34 -5.77 5.51
CA HIS A 348 7.16 -6.46 4.22
C HIS A 348 6.46 -5.56 3.17
N ALA A 349 5.59 -4.67 3.63
CA ALA A 349 4.99 -3.64 2.77
C ALA A 349 6.04 -2.63 2.26
N ALA A 350 7.01 -2.25 3.11
CA ALA A 350 8.15 -1.42 2.69
C ALA A 350 9.06 -2.15 1.69
N GLU A 351 9.29 -3.46 1.89
CA GLU A 351 10.03 -4.32 0.94
C GLU A 351 9.33 -4.35 -0.44
N ALA A 352 7.98 -4.44 -0.48
CA ALA A 352 7.20 -4.39 -1.71
C ALA A 352 7.31 -3.04 -2.47
N LEU A 353 7.71 -1.98 -1.77
CA LEU A 353 8.03 -0.67 -2.32
C LEU A 353 9.53 -0.45 -2.55
N ALA A 354 10.35 -1.50 -2.43
CA ALA A 354 11.80 -1.45 -2.55
C ALA A 354 12.47 -0.40 -1.64
N LEU A 355 11.86 -0.07 -0.50
CA LEU A 355 12.42 0.83 0.50
C LEU A 355 13.47 0.10 1.34
N THR A 356 14.63 0.74 1.55
CA THR A 356 15.78 0.13 2.23
C THR A 356 16.31 0.95 3.39
N ASP A 357 15.59 2.00 3.79
CA ASP A 357 15.98 2.95 4.83
C ASP A 357 15.51 2.56 6.24
N GLY A 358 14.90 1.40 6.39
CA GLY A 358 14.33 0.93 7.65
C GLY A 358 12.88 1.34 7.90
N THR A 359 12.20 1.95 6.90
CA THR A 359 10.75 2.21 6.98
C THR A 359 9.99 0.96 7.42
N GLY A 360 9.05 1.12 8.36
CA GLY A 360 8.24 0.03 8.89
C GLY A 360 8.91 -0.86 9.94
N THR A 361 10.05 -0.44 10.59
CA THR A 361 10.79 -1.33 11.51
C THR A 361 10.94 -0.84 12.96
N LEU A 362 11.10 0.44 13.23
CA LEU A 362 11.59 1.02 14.49
C LEU A 362 12.98 0.55 14.92
N GLN A 363 13.85 0.20 13.98
CA GLN A 363 15.26 -0.05 14.28
C GLN A 363 16.02 1.28 14.44
N GLU A 364 17.11 1.27 15.20
CA GLU A 364 17.99 2.45 15.31
C GLU A 364 18.48 2.87 13.92
N GLY A 365 18.35 4.14 13.61
CA GLY A 365 18.66 4.74 12.30
C GLY A 365 17.51 4.72 11.29
N ALA A 366 16.42 3.99 11.55
CA ALA A 366 15.21 4.03 10.73
C ALA A 366 14.48 5.37 10.84
N PRO A 367 13.61 5.75 9.88
CA PRO A 367 12.72 6.90 10.03
C PRO A 367 11.91 6.85 11.32
N GLY A 368 11.77 7.98 11.99
CA GLY A 368 10.99 8.14 13.22
C GLY A 368 9.48 8.16 12.97
N ASP A 369 9.00 7.21 12.18
CA ASP A 369 7.61 7.02 11.78
C ASP A 369 6.97 5.96 12.66
N LEU A 370 6.04 6.35 13.52
CA LEU A 370 5.43 5.42 14.45
C LEU A 370 3.97 5.73 14.75
N VAL A 371 3.28 4.71 15.21
CA VAL A 371 1.91 4.75 15.69
C VAL A 371 1.90 4.44 17.19
N VAL A 372 1.16 5.24 17.95
CA VAL A 372 0.72 4.91 19.30
C VAL A 372 -0.73 4.43 19.21
N ALA A 373 -0.95 3.16 19.49
CA ALA A 373 -2.27 2.53 19.45
C ALA A 373 -2.86 2.40 20.86
N ASP A 374 -4.11 2.81 21.05
CA ASP A 374 -4.84 2.73 22.33
C ASP A 374 -5.27 1.30 22.67
N VAL A 375 -4.28 0.42 22.73
CA VAL A 375 -4.43 -0.98 23.11
C VAL A 375 -3.19 -1.42 23.91
N PRO A 376 -3.35 -2.34 24.89
CA PRO A 376 -2.22 -2.76 25.75
C PRO A 376 -1.22 -3.68 25.03
N ARG A 377 -1.60 -4.32 23.92
CA ARG A 377 -0.76 -5.22 23.12
C ARG A 377 -1.17 -5.18 21.67
N PHE A 378 -0.22 -5.39 20.76
CA PHE A 378 -0.44 -5.29 19.30
C PHE A 378 -1.50 -6.29 18.77
N GLU A 379 -1.68 -7.46 19.40
CA GLU A 379 -2.67 -8.45 18.94
C GLU A 379 -4.12 -7.96 19.04
N TYR A 380 -4.38 -6.91 19.85
CA TYR A 380 -5.68 -6.27 19.90
C TYR A 380 -6.03 -5.53 18.61
N ILE A 381 -5.03 -5.08 17.84
CA ILE A 381 -5.26 -4.34 16.59
C ILE A 381 -6.09 -5.19 15.60
N PRO A 382 -5.63 -6.36 15.14
CA PRO A 382 -6.45 -7.19 14.27
C PRO A 382 -7.67 -7.83 14.97
N TYR A 383 -7.64 -7.97 16.31
CA TYR A 383 -8.75 -8.50 17.07
C TYR A 383 -9.93 -7.51 17.14
N ASN A 384 -9.68 -6.22 17.26
CA ASN A 384 -10.68 -5.15 17.33
C ASN A 384 -11.23 -4.78 15.94
N ALA A 385 -11.60 -5.75 15.13
CA ALA A 385 -12.03 -5.57 13.76
C ALA A 385 -13.07 -4.45 13.60
N GLY A 386 -12.75 -3.45 12.75
CA GLY A 386 -13.64 -2.30 12.49
C GLY A 386 -13.63 -1.20 13.54
N VAL A 387 -12.75 -1.29 14.54
CA VAL A 387 -12.50 -0.23 15.53
C VAL A 387 -11.11 0.34 15.26
N ARG A 388 -11.01 1.65 15.08
CA ARG A 388 -9.71 2.31 14.98
C ARG A 388 -9.02 2.25 16.33
N THR A 389 -7.78 1.76 16.34
CA THR A 389 -6.94 1.70 17.54
C THR A 389 -5.84 2.76 17.55
N THR A 390 -5.48 3.31 16.40
CA THR A 390 -4.53 4.42 16.27
C THR A 390 -5.04 5.66 16.99
N GLU A 391 -4.25 6.19 17.93
CA GLU A 391 -4.51 7.44 18.67
C GLU A 391 -3.54 8.54 18.26
N THR A 392 -2.24 8.26 18.18
CA THR A 392 -1.23 9.24 17.78
C THR A 392 -0.36 8.68 16.69
N VAL A 393 -0.06 9.51 15.69
CA VAL A 393 0.87 9.20 14.59
C VAL A 393 2.01 10.20 14.60
N LEU A 394 3.23 9.69 14.56
CA LEU A 394 4.43 10.49 14.37
C LEU A 394 5.03 10.20 13.00
N LYS A 395 5.49 11.27 12.36
CA LYS A 395 6.25 11.22 11.11
C LYS A 395 7.58 11.94 11.32
N SER A 396 8.70 11.24 11.08
CA SER A 396 10.04 11.77 11.36
C SER A 396 10.17 12.39 12.75
N GLY A 397 9.51 11.78 13.74
CA GLY A 397 9.49 12.26 15.14
C GLY A 397 8.56 13.44 15.42
N GLU A 398 7.86 13.99 14.45
CA GLU A 398 6.85 15.03 14.65
C GLU A 398 5.46 14.42 14.82
N VAL A 399 4.69 14.87 15.81
CA VAL A 399 3.28 14.46 15.95
C VAL A 399 2.46 15.09 14.83
N VAL A 400 1.97 14.26 13.90
CA VAL A 400 1.20 14.69 12.71
C VAL A 400 -0.29 14.39 12.83
N HIS A 401 -0.67 13.49 13.75
CA HIS A 401 -2.07 13.20 14.07
C HIS A 401 -2.19 12.84 15.56
N ARG A 402 -3.27 13.31 16.20
CA ARG A 402 -3.68 12.91 17.56
C ARG A 402 -5.18 13.08 17.70
N ASP A 403 -5.87 12.05 18.30
CA ASP A 403 -7.29 12.09 18.66
C ASP A 403 -7.61 12.93 19.90
#